data_65b0a89cd3e5ba2443eb36dd169b5f2a
#
_entry.id   65b0a89cd3e5ba2443eb36dd169b5f2a
#
_cell.length_a   1.000
_cell.length_b   1.000
_cell.length_c   1.000
_cell.angle_alpha   90.00
_cell.angle_beta   90.00
_cell.angle_gamma   90.00
#
_symmetry.space_group_name_H-M   'P 1'
#
loop_
_entity.id
_entity.type
_entity.pdbx_description
1 polymer ?
#
loop_
_entity_poly.entity_id
_entity_poly.type
_entity_poly.pdbx_seq_one_letter_code
_entity_poly.pdbx_strand_id
1 'polypeptide(L)'
;MVNMKISEQEIIIAQELWAKNIIKIGKLYLENGNYKDYAYNFVKNFYAYDFDKVLFKPTLASKNQFRNTFDEALSYFIKGSIQEDAGFALKCWDSIRFEERNIIILDNYAIAMGNYIFKSSNDENEIKVEYTFGYIKKNMQNLLINLHHSSLTYKNN
;
A
#
# COMPACT_ATOMS: atom_id res chain seq x y z
N MET A 1 24.07 17.39 -12.09
CA MET A 1 23.60 16.65 -10.92
C MET A 1 22.16 16.22 -11.12
N VAL A 2 21.85 15.00 -10.83
CA VAL A 2 20.49 14.49 -10.87
C VAL A 2 19.73 15.02 -9.64
N ASN A 3 18.59 15.66 -9.86
CA ASN A 3 17.74 16.13 -8.76
C ASN A 3 17.01 14.94 -8.14
N MET A 4 17.41 14.57 -6.93
CA MET A 4 16.79 13.48 -6.17
C MET A 4 15.66 13.96 -5.26
N LYS A 5 15.38 15.24 -5.23
CA LYS A 5 14.32 15.81 -4.40
C LYS A 5 12.95 15.28 -4.84
N ILE A 6 12.18 14.82 -3.87
CA ILE A 6 10.80 14.39 -4.08
C ILE A 6 9.90 15.61 -4.27
N SER A 7 8.95 15.54 -5.18
CA SER A 7 7.87 16.51 -5.32
C SER A 7 6.56 15.99 -4.75
N GLU A 8 5.68 16.88 -4.35
CA GLU A 8 4.32 16.52 -3.91
C GLU A 8 3.55 15.75 -4.98
N GLN A 9 3.71 16.14 -6.25
CA GLN A 9 3.07 15.46 -7.38
C GLN A 9 3.52 14.01 -7.52
N GLU A 10 4.80 13.71 -7.28
CA GLU A 10 5.29 12.32 -7.30
C GLU A 10 4.63 11.48 -6.21
N ILE A 11 4.38 12.05 -5.03
CA ILE A 11 3.68 11.35 -3.93
C ILE A 11 2.23 11.06 -4.33
N ILE A 12 1.52 12.01 -4.88
CA ILE A 12 0.14 11.85 -5.37
C ILE A 12 0.07 10.74 -6.41
N ILE A 13 0.96 10.76 -7.39
CA ILE A 13 1.04 9.72 -8.43
C ILE A 13 1.33 8.35 -7.82
N ALA A 14 2.28 8.27 -6.87
CA ALA A 14 2.61 7.01 -6.20
C ALA A 14 1.40 6.42 -5.46
N GLN A 15 0.61 7.24 -4.79
CA GLN A 15 -0.60 6.82 -4.09
C GLN A 15 -1.68 6.35 -5.05
N GLU A 16 -1.92 7.07 -6.12
CA GLU A 16 -2.91 6.70 -7.15
C GLU A 16 -2.54 5.40 -7.85
N LEU A 17 -1.25 5.19 -8.16
CA LEU A 17 -0.75 3.95 -8.75
C LEU A 17 -0.86 2.78 -7.76
N TRP A 18 -0.59 3.00 -6.47
CA TRP A 18 -0.78 2.00 -5.43
C TRP A 18 -2.25 1.51 -5.43
N ALA A 19 -3.19 2.45 -5.36
CA ALA A 19 -4.62 2.15 -5.38
C ALA A 19 -5.04 1.37 -6.63
N LYS A 20 -4.60 1.81 -7.80
CA LYS A 20 -4.89 1.19 -9.09
C LYS A 20 -4.39 -0.24 -9.17
N ASN A 21 -3.20 -0.51 -8.63
CA ASN A 21 -2.61 -1.85 -8.62
C ASN A 21 -3.32 -2.80 -7.64
N ILE A 22 -3.72 -2.33 -6.47
CA ILE A 22 -4.54 -3.11 -5.53
C ILE A 22 -5.85 -3.55 -6.19
N ILE A 23 -6.55 -2.63 -6.85
CA ILE A 23 -7.79 -2.93 -7.58
C ILE A 23 -7.53 -3.94 -8.70
N LYS A 24 -6.45 -3.78 -9.45
CA LYS A 24 -6.09 -4.68 -10.55
C LYS A 24 -5.81 -6.11 -10.07
N ILE A 25 -5.14 -6.28 -8.95
CA ILE A 25 -4.91 -7.61 -8.34
C ILE A 25 -6.24 -8.31 -8.07
N GLY A 26 -7.19 -7.60 -7.47
CA GLY A 26 -8.52 -8.15 -7.19
C GLY A 26 -9.30 -8.54 -8.44
N LYS A 27 -9.24 -7.74 -9.49
CA LYS A 27 -9.86 -8.05 -10.79
C LYS A 27 -9.25 -9.30 -11.43
N LEU A 28 -7.93 -9.39 -11.46
CA LEU A 28 -7.24 -10.58 -11.97
C LEU A 28 -7.61 -11.83 -11.20
N TYR A 29 -7.74 -11.74 -9.89
CA TYR A 29 -8.19 -12.85 -9.05
C TYR A 29 -9.60 -13.33 -9.43
N LEU A 30 -10.55 -12.40 -9.60
CA LEU A 30 -11.93 -12.72 -9.99
C LEU A 30 -12.02 -13.37 -11.39
N GLU A 31 -11.16 -12.92 -12.29
CA GLU A 31 -11.11 -13.41 -13.68
C GLU A 31 -10.30 -14.70 -13.83
N ASN A 32 -9.82 -15.30 -12.73
CA ASN A 32 -8.90 -16.43 -12.71
C ASN A 32 -7.60 -16.15 -13.49
N GLY A 33 -7.19 -14.89 -13.53
CA GLY A 33 -5.95 -14.46 -14.16
C GLY A 33 -4.72 -14.64 -13.25
N ASN A 34 -3.56 -14.28 -13.76
CA ASN A 34 -2.30 -14.40 -13.02
C ASN A 34 -2.11 -13.28 -12.00
N TYR A 35 -2.94 -13.24 -10.99
CA TYR A 35 -2.88 -12.25 -9.92
C TYR A 35 -1.65 -12.39 -9.02
N LYS A 36 -1.11 -13.60 -8.89
CA LYS A 36 0.05 -13.88 -8.03
C LYS A 36 1.31 -13.20 -8.55
N ASP A 37 1.62 -13.36 -9.81
CA ASP A 37 2.78 -12.69 -10.43
C ASP A 37 2.58 -11.16 -10.47
N TYR A 38 1.35 -10.73 -10.72
CA TYR A 38 1.04 -9.30 -10.68
C TYR A 38 1.27 -8.70 -9.29
N ALA A 39 0.80 -9.37 -8.24
CA ALA A 39 1.01 -8.96 -6.85
C ALA A 39 2.48 -9.01 -6.44
N TYR A 40 3.23 -10.03 -6.87
CA TYR A 40 4.67 -10.10 -6.65
C TYR A 40 5.37 -8.87 -7.23
N ASN A 41 5.10 -8.54 -8.48
CA ASN A 41 5.68 -7.37 -9.13
C ASN A 41 5.21 -6.06 -8.48
N PHE A 42 3.97 -6.01 -8.02
CA PHE A 42 3.47 -4.85 -7.27
C PHE A 42 4.28 -4.60 -6.00
N VAL A 43 4.46 -5.60 -5.14
CA VAL A 43 5.26 -5.45 -3.91
C VAL A 43 6.71 -5.09 -4.25
N LYS A 44 7.29 -5.73 -5.25
CA LYS A 44 8.66 -5.47 -5.71
C LYS A 44 8.87 -4.03 -6.19
N ASN A 45 7.91 -3.49 -6.92
CA ASN A 45 8.03 -2.16 -7.56
C ASN A 45 7.58 -1.01 -6.66
N PHE A 46 6.77 -1.28 -5.63
CA PHE A 46 6.21 -0.23 -4.77
C PHE A 46 6.84 -0.18 -3.38
N TYR A 47 7.39 -1.28 -2.88
CA TYR A 47 8.00 -1.36 -1.55
C TYR A 47 9.51 -1.57 -1.63
N ALA A 48 10.23 -1.00 -0.69
CA ALA A 48 11.68 -0.91 -0.73
C ALA A 48 12.41 -2.17 -0.21
N TYR A 49 11.76 -3.33 -0.11
CA TYR A 49 12.35 -4.54 0.51
C TYR A 49 13.67 -4.98 -0.11
N ASP A 50 13.88 -4.72 -1.40
CA ASP A 50 15.14 -5.07 -2.08
C ASP A 50 16.29 -4.10 -1.77
N PHE A 51 15.99 -2.93 -1.21
CA PHE A 51 16.95 -1.83 -1.12
C PHE A 51 17.16 -1.32 0.30
N ASP A 52 16.18 -1.55 1.19
CA ASP A 52 16.17 -0.94 2.50
C ASP A 52 15.30 -1.75 3.48
N LYS A 53 15.36 -1.35 4.75
CA LYS A 53 14.39 -1.82 5.73
C LYS A 53 13.04 -1.19 5.47
N VAL A 54 11.98 -1.99 5.51
CA VAL A 54 10.59 -1.53 5.39
C VAL A 54 9.89 -1.74 6.73
N LEU A 55 9.25 -0.68 7.23
CA LEU A 55 8.38 -0.75 8.39
C LEU A 55 6.94 -0.80 7.89
N PHE A 56 6.32 -1.96 7.99
CA PHE A 56 4.97 -2.15 7.49
C PHE A 56 4.07 -2.80 8.55
N LYS A 57 3.04 -2.08 8.97
CA LYS A 57 1.94 -2.58 9.80
C LYS A 57 0.62 -2.38 9.03
N PRO A 58 0.12 -3.41 8.37
CA PRO A 58 -1.15 -3.32 7.62
C PRO A 58 -2.37 -3.24 8.53
N THR A 59 -3.49 -2.79 7.97
CA THR A 59 -4.74 -2.54 8.70
C THR A 59 -5.26 -3.76 9.45
N LEU A 60 -5.29 -4.93 8.79
CA LEU A 60 -5.96 -6.13 9.28
C LEU A 60 -4.99 -7.17 9.86
N ALA A 61 -3.79 -6.77 10.23
CA ALA A 61 -2.83 -7.63 10.89
C ALA A 61 -2.99 -7.55 12.41
N SER A 62 -3.12 -8.69 13.10
CA SER A 62 -3.34 -8.74 14.53
C SER A 62 -2.29 -9.58 15.29
N LYS A 63 -1.99 -10.78 14.85
CA LYS A 63 -0.99 -11.66 15.46
C LYS A 63 0.40 -11.36 14.92
N ASN A 64 0.57 -11.41 13.60
CA ASN A 64 1.78 -11.00 12.92
C ASN A 64 1.61 -9.57 12.41
N GLN A 65 1.70 -8.60 13.32
CA GLN A 65 1.36 -7.21 13.03
C GLN A 65 2.33 -6.55 12.06
N PHE A 66 3.63 -6.86 12.15
CA PHE A 66 4.68 -6.19 11.41
C PHE A 66 5.19 -7.09 10.28
N ARG A 67 5.22 -6.55 9.08
CA ARG A 67 5.60 -7.27 7.86
C ARG A 67 6.99 -6.83 7.44
N ASN A 68 8.01 -7.47 8.05
CA ASN A 68 9.40 -7.06 7.93
C ASN A 68 10.08 -7.57 6.67
N THR A 69 9.50 -8.57 6.01
CA THR A 69 10.03 -9.18 4.80
C THR A 69 9.08 -9.04 3.61
N PHE A 70 9.64 -9.18 2.41
CA PHE A 70 8.87 -9.20 1.16
C PHE A 70 7.75 -10.24 1.17
N ASP A 71 8.06 -11.47 1.60
CA ASP A 71 7.09 -12.56 1.63
C ASP A 71 5.94 -12.31 2.62
N GLU A 72 6.24 -11.70 3.76
CA GLU A 72 5.22 -11.32 4.74
C GLU A 72 4.29 -10.23 4.21
N ALA A 73 4.83 -9.25 3.47
CA ALA A 73 4.02 -8.22 2.82
C ALA A 73 3.16 -8.81 1.70
N LEU A 74 3.74 -9.64 0.85
CA LEU A 74 3.02 -10.32 -0.22
C LEU A 74 1.89 -11.19 0.33
N SER A 75 2.14 -11.91 1.42
CA SER A 75 1.13 -12.72 2.13
C SER A 75 -0.10 -11.90 2.52
N TYR A 76 0.10 -10.71 3.05
CA TYR A 76 -1.00 -9.83 3.42
C TYR A 76 -1.91 -9.49 2.23
N PHE A 77 -1.32 -9.19 1.07
CA PHE A 77 -2.09 -8.78 -0.10
C PHE A 77 -2.84 -9.92 -0.79
N ILE A 78 -2.27 -11.14 -0.83
CA ILE A 78 -2.82 -12.23 -1.64
C ILE A 78 -3.05 -13.55 -0.88
N LYS A 79 -3.04 -13.54 0.44
CA LYS A 79 -3.17 -14.74 1.27
C LYS A 79 -2.05 -15.74 1.00
N GLY A 80 -0.87 -15.43 1.51
CA GLY A 80 0.32 -16.27 1.36
C GLY A 80 0.57 -17.19 2.57
N SER A 81 1.80 -17.12 3.10
CA SER A 81 2.28 -18.03 4.15
C SER A 81 1.76 -17.72 5.56
N ILE A 82 1.30 -16.50 5.83
CA ILE A 82 0.81 -16.10 7.16
C ILE A 82 -0.65 -16.50 7.30
N GLN A 83 -0.94 -17.32 8.32
CA GLN A 83 -2.24 -17.97 8.48
C GLN A 83 -3.42 -17.00 8.68
N GLU A 84 -3.21 -15.88 9.36
CA GLU A 84 -4.27 -14.89 9.59
C GLU A 84 -4.66 -14.09 8.34
N ASP A 85 -3.84 -14.12 7.29
CA ASP A 85 -4.06 -13.31 6.11
C ASP A 85 -5.23 -13.83 5.26
N ALA A 86 -6.11 -12.91 4.89
CA ALA A 86 -7.26 -13.19 4.03
C ALA A 86 -7.09 -12.73 2.58
N GLY A 87 -5.97 -12.05 2.28
CA GLY A 87 -5.72 -11.45 0.97
C GLY A 87 -6.42 -10.11 0.81
N PHE A 88 -5.83 -9.07 1.34
CA PHE A 88 -6.41 -7.72 1.31
C PHE A 88 -6.77 -7.25 -0.11
N ALA A 89 -5.89 -7.50 -1.07
CA ALA A 89 -6.13 -7.14 -2.47
C ALA A 89 -7.17 -8.03 -3.17
N LEU A 90 -7.53 -9.17 -2.56
CA LEU A 90 -8.52 -10.10 -3.11
C LEU A 90 -9.96 -9.80 -2.66
N LYS A 91 -10.16 -8.72 -1.92
CA LYS A 91 -11.49 -8.32 -1.39
C LYS A 91 -12.38 -7.59 -2.40
N CYS A 92 -12.06 -7.62 -3.68
CA CYS A 92 -12.87 -7.02 -4.76
C CYS A 92 -13.10 -5.51 -4.57
N TRP A 93 -12.03 -4.78 -4.36
CA TRP A 93 -12.10 -3.33 -4.27
C TRP A 93 -12.44 -2.72 -5.63
N ASP A 94 -13.49 -1.91 -5.68
CA ASP A 94 -13.90 -1.13 -6.86
C ASP A 94 -13.21 0.21 -6.93
N SER A 95 -13.08 0.85 -5.77
CA SER A 95 -12.42 2.15 -5.69
C SER A 95 -11.63 2.27 -4.40
N ILE A 96 -10.50 2.94 -4.51
CA ILE A 96 -9.66 3.38 -3.40
C ILE A 96 -9.30 4.83 -3.70
N ARG A 97 -9.77 5.76 -2.88
CA ARG A 97 -9.46 7.17 -3.05
C ARG A 97 -8.75 7.72 -1.83
N PHE A 98 -7.82 8.62 -2.04
CA PHE A 98 -7.09 9.30 -0.98
C PHE A 98 -7.78 10.61 -0.63
N GLU A 99 -8.06 10.81 0.65
CA GLU A 99 -8.55 12.04 1.23
C GLU A 99 -7.56 12.54 2.26
N GLU A 100 -7.40 13.86 2.33
CA GLU A 100 -6.44 14.50 3.24
C GLU A 100 -5.02 13.95 3.10
N ARG A 101 -4.21 14.68 2.38
CA ARG A 101 -2.78 14.38 2.23
C ARG A 101 -1.97 15.42 2.99
N ASN A 102 -1.52 15.06 4.17
CA ASN A 102 -0.59 15.88 4.94
C ASN A 102 0.83 15.38 4.64
N ILE A 103 1.66 16.20 4.03
CA ILE A 103 2.93 15.78 3.44
C ILE A 103 4.09 16.59 4.01
N ILE A 104 5.16 15.88 4.40
CA ILE A 104 6.46 16.48 4.74
C ILE A 104 7.48 15.93 3.73
N ILE A 105 8.21 16.83 3.07
CA ILE A 105 9.26 16.47 2.12
C ILE A 105 10.62 16.84 2.70
N LEU A 106 11.50 15.84 2.81
CA LEU A 106 12.86 15.97 3.30
C LEU A 106 13.84 15.47 2.23
N ASP A 107 14.05 16.30 1.21
CA ASP A 107 14.91 16.00 0.06
C ASP A 107 14.48 14.72 -0.69
N ASN A 108 15.22 13.63 -0.56
CA ASN A 108 14.92 12.34 -1.20
C ASN A 108 14.03 11.42 -0.34
N TYR A 109 13.48 11.93 0.74
CA TYR A 109 12.56 11.24 1.63
C TYR A 109 11.31 12.06 1.87
N ALA A 110 10.16 11.42 1.99
CA ALA A 110 8.91 12.11 2.31
C ALA A 110 8.02 11.24 3.19
N ILE A 111 7.19 11.90 4.00
CA ILE A 111 6.17 11.25 4.81
C ILE A 111 4.82 11.84 4.44
N ALA A 112 3.83 10.99 4.23
CA ALA A 112 2.45 11.40 3.96
C ALA A 112 1.52 10.72 4.96
N MET A 113 0.59 11.46 5.52
CA MET A 113 -0.42 10.97 6.46
C MET A 113 -1.80 11.51 6.08
N GLY A 114 -2.80 10.67 6.13
CA GLY A 114 -4.17 11.05 5.82
C GLY A 114 -5.12 9.85 5.87
N ASN A 115 -6.15 9.93 5.06
CA ASN A 115 -7.13 8.86 4.92
C ASN A 115 -7.17 8.31 3.51
N TYR A 116 -7.46 7.02 3.38
CA TYR A 116 -7.92 6.43 2.14
C TYR A 116 -9.24 5.69 2.37
N ILE A 117 -10.10 5.74 1.38
CA ILE A 117 -11.45 5.22 1.45
C ILE A 117 -11.57 4.05 0.49
N PHE A 118 -11.93 2.90 1.04
CA PHE A 118 -12.08 1.65 0.29
C PHE A 118 -13.55 1.37 0.06
N LYS A 119 -13.92 1.07 -1.17
CA LYS A 119 -15.24 0.60 -1.54
C LYS A 119 -15.13 -0.73 -2.28
N SER A 120 -15.84 -1.75 -1.79
CA SER A 120 -15.93 -3.06 -2.44
C SER A 120 -17.11 -3.10 -3.39
N SER A 121 -17.01 -3.89 -4.47
CA SER A 121 -18.14 -4.18 -5.37
C SER A 121 -19.27 -4.94 -4.69
N ASN A 122 -18.98 -5.62 -3.59
CA ASN A 122 -19.94 -6.47 -2.87
C ASN A 122 -20.62 -5.75 -1.69
N ASP A 123 -20.24 -4.50 -1.41
CA ASP A 123 -20.76 -3.74 -0.28
C ASP A 123 -20.90 -2.27 -0.68
N GLU A 124 -22.06 -1.67 -0.43
CA GLU A 124 -22.28 -0.25 -0.67
C GLU A 124 -21.57 0.64 0.34
N ASN A 125 -21.17 0.09 1.48
CA ASN A 125 -20.51 0.85 2.53
C ASN A 125 -19.04 1.12 2.17
N GLU A 126 -18.62 2.32 2.47
CA GLU A 126 -17.22 2.73 2.37
C GLU A 126 -16.49 2.47 3.69
N ILE A 127 -15.24 2.04 3.61
CA ILE A 127 -14.37 1.84 4.77
C ILE A 127 -13.33 2.93 4.77
N LYS A 128 -13.39 3.81 5.76
CA LYS A 128 -12.39 4.85 5.99
C LYS A 128 -11.22 4.28 6.81
N VAL A 129 -10.04 4.42 6.31
CA VAL A 129 -8.80 3.91 6.90
C VAL A 129 -7.77 5.03 6.98
N GLU A 130 -7.02 5.07 8.06
CA GLU A 130 -5.91 6.00 8.24
C GLU A 130 -4.64 5.40 7.65
N TYR A 131 -3.80 6.24 7.04
CA TYR A 131 -2.50 5.81 6.54
C TYR A 131 -1.38 6.74 6.96
N THR A 132 -0.21 6.16 7.10
CA THR A 132 1.07 6.86 7.09
C THR A 132 1.99 6.13 6.11
N PHE A 133 2.45 6.85 5.08
CA PHE A 133 3.44 6.37 4.13
C PHE A 133 4.75 7.12 4.28
N GLY A 134 5.86 6.39 4.28
CA GLY A 134 7.19 6.94 4.05
C GLY A 134 7.67 6.53 2.66
N TYR A 135 8.20 7.49 1.91
CA TYR A 135 8.70 7.29 0.55
C TYR A 135 10.17 7.65 0.46
N ILE A 136 10.93 6.82 -0.24
CA ILE A 136 12.32 7.09 -0.58
C ILE A 136 12.51 7.17 -2.09
N LYS A 137 13.44 8.02 -2.52
CA LYS A 137 13.84 8.17 -3.92
C LYS A 137 15.33 7.89 -4.03
N LYS A 138 15.68 6.71 -4.57
CA LYS A 138 17.09 6.27 -4.69
C LYS A 138 17.71 6.56 -6.05
N ASN A 139 16.88 6.77 -7.06
CA ASN A 139 17.31 7.08 -8.42
C ASN A 139 16.21 7.88 -9.13
N MET A 140 16.32 8.09 -10.44
CA MET A 140 15.32 8.79 -11.25
C MET A 140 14.02 7.99 -11.45
N GLN A 141 13.92 6.80 -10.87
CA GLN A 141 12.74 5.94 -10.97
C GLN A 141 11.68 6.34 -9.92
N ASN A 142 10.64 5.53 -9.85
CA ASN A 142 9.51 5.71 -8.96
C ASN A 142 9.90 5.76 -7.48
N LEU A 143 9.08 6.42 -6.69
CA LEU A 143 9.18 6.39 -5.24
C LEU A 143 8.95 4.98 -4.72
N LEU A 144 9.71 4.58 -3.69
CA LEU A 144 9.55 3.32 -3.00
C LEU A 144 9.04 3.57 -1.57
N ILE A 145 8.13 2.72 -1.11
CA ILE A 145 7.58 2.76 0.24
C ILE A 145 8.54 2.05 1.19
N ASN A 146 9.03 2.74 2.22
CA ASN A 146 9.79 2.14 3.32
C ASN A 146 9.07 2.22 4.67
N LEU A 147 7.96 2.94 4.74
CA LEU A 147 7.07 3.01 5.89
C LEU A 147 5.63 2.95 5.42
N HIS A 148 4.85 2.03 5.96
CA HIS A 148 3.41 1.96 5.71
C HIS A 148 2.70 1.49 6.98
N HIS A 149 2.00 2.39 7.64
CA HIS A 149 1.15 2.08 8.76
C HIS A 149 -0.30 2.41 8.43
N SER A 150 -1.17 1.45 8.59
CA SER A 150 -2.61 1.61 8.40
C SER A 150 -3.39 1.17 9.64
N SER A 151 -4.45 1.92 9.93
CA SER A 151 -5.34 1.64 11.04
C SER A 151 -6.78 2.00 10.72
N LEU A 152 -7.72 1.34 11.39
CA LEU A 152 -9.12 1.75 11.38
C LEU A 152 -9.32 2.92 12.34
N THR A 153 -10.23 3.81 11.99
CA THR A 153 -10.61 4.94 12.86
C THR A 153 -11.13 4.44 14.20
N TYR A 154 -10.62 5.02 15.27
CA TYR A 154 -11.09 4.72 16.62
C TYR A 154 -12.60 4.98 16.73
N LYS A 155 -13.33 4.02 17.30
CA LYS A 155 -14.76 4.13 17.57
C LYS A 155 -14.95 4.40 19.06
N ASN A 156 -15.57 5.52 19.38
CA ASN A 156 -16.08 5.76 20.74
C ASN A 156 -17.25 4.82 20.97
N ASN A 157 -17.17 3.99 22.01
CA ASN A 157 -18.27 3.15 22.47
C ASN A 157 -19.27 4.00 23.26
#